data_65b9684be715d64c5384b3d13e41ec8f
#
_entry.id   65b9684be715d64c5384b3d13e41ec8f
#
_cell.length_a   1.000
_cell.length_b   1.000
_cell.length_c   1.000
_cell.angle_alpha   90.00
_cell.angle_beta   90.00
_cell.angle_gamma   90.00
#
_symmetry.space_group_name_H-M   'P 1'
#
loop_
_entity.id
_entity.type
_entity.pdbx_description
1 polymer ?
#
loop_
_entity_poly.entity_id
_entity_poly.type
_entity_poly.pdbx_seq_one_letter_code
_entity_poly.pdbx_strand_id
1 'polypeptide(L)'
;MKPNPFSGPWRIVWMSGWDRDYVDMDVPGHVTFGAGRSGNFQFGMVQGQMDCQFDPRTSSRVDLTWHGFDEGDELTGRGHVEIVDGELQGHLYIHLGDDSAFRAVRQTAAVQKPTRKRKIG
;
A
#
# COMPACT_ATOMS: atom_id res chain seq x y z
N MET A 1 -12.09 -16.29 15.99
CA MET A 1 -12.06 -15.31 14.91
C MET A 1 -10.73 -15.36 14.17
N LYS A 2 -10.79 -15.38 12.88
CA LYS A 2 -9.56 -15.45 12.10
C LYS A 2 -8.97 -14.07 11.88
N PRO A 3 -7.66 -13.92 11.99
CA PRO A 3 -7.05 -12.65 11.66
C PRO A 3 -7.16 -12.40 10.15
N ASN A 4 -7.24 -11.14 9.79
CA ASN A 4 -7.24 -10.75 8.39
C ASN A 4 -5.80 -10.89 7.85
N PRO A 5 -5.58 -11.72 6.84
CA PRO A 5 -4.21 -11.94 6.36
C PRO A 5 -3.58 -10.70 5.73
N PHE A 6 -4.39 -9.70 5.38
CA PHE A 6 -3.85 -8.46 4.83
C PHE A 6 -3.41 -7.46 5.90
N SER A 7 -3.86 -7.59 7.13
CA SER A 7 -3.65 -6.58 8.17
C SER A 7 -2.18 -6.24 8.38
N GLY A 8 -1.93 -4.97 8.63
CA GLY A 8 -0.61 -4.46 8.95
C GLY A 8 0.07 -3.82 7.76
N PRO A 9 1.34 -3.44 7.95
CA PRO A 9 2.08 -2.72 6.92
C PRO A 9 2.77 -3.63 5.91
N TRP A 10 2.75 -3.19 4.66
CA TRP A 10 3.45 -3.85 3.56
C TRP A 10 4.36 -2.82 2.90
N ARG A 11 5.61 -3.19 2.64
CA ARG A 11 6.57 -2.32 1.98
C ARG A 11 6.49 -2.51 0.47
N ILE A 12 6.24 -1.44 -0.27
CA ILE A 12 6.23 -1.51 -1.74
C ILE A 12 7.65 -1.69 -2.23
N VAL A 13 7.89 -2.74 -3.00
CA VAL A 13 9.22 -3.03 -3.53
C VAL A 13 9.30 -2.82 -5.03
N TRP A 14 8.16 -2.64 -5.70
CA TRP A 14 8.15 -2.44 -7.15
C TRP A 14 6.80 -1.85 -7.58
N MET A 15 6.84 -0.93 -8.54
CA MET A 15 5.66 -0.42 -9.23
C MET A 15 5.96 -0.35 -10.72
N SER A 16 4.96 -0.64 -11.54
CA SER A 16 5.17 -0.59 -12.99
C SER A 16 5.14 0.84 -13.54
N GLY A 17 4.44 1.74 -12.87
CA GLY A 17 4.26 3.11 -13.36
C GLY A 17 5.29 4.12 -12.87
N TRP A 18 6.05 3.80 -11.83
CA TRP A 18 7.02 4.71 -11.25
C TRP A 18 8.26 3.95 -10.82
N ASP A 19 9.42 4.59 -10.90
CA ASP A 19 10.65 3.92 -10.49
C ASP A 19 10.82 3.99 -8.96
N ARG A 20 11.76 3.23 -8.48
CA ARG A 20 11.99 3.07 -7.06
C ARG A 20 12.36 4.38 -6.37
N ASP A 21 13.13 5.21 -7.02
CA ASP A 21 13.53 6.47 -6.44
C ASP A 21 12.33 7.38 -6.18
N TYR A 22 11.38 7.38 -7.09
CA TYR A 22 10.16 8.16 -6.87
C TYR A 22 9.32 7.55 -5.76
N VAL A 23 9.12 6.24 -5.81
CA VAL A 23 8.26 5.55 -4.84
C VAL A 23 8.69 5.83 -3.40
N ASP A 24 9.97 5.86 -3.16
CA ASP A 24 10.54 6.02 -1.81
C ASP A 24 11.01 7.43 -1.51
N MET A 25 10.65 8.42 -2.33
CA MET A 25 11.29 9.73 -2.22
C MET A 25 10.93 10.50 -0.95
N ASP A 26 9.74 10.31 -0.40
CA ASP A 26 9.33 11.02 0.81
C ASP A 26 9.45 10.09 2.02
N VAL A 27 8.75 8.97 1.96
CA VAL A 27 8.84 7.92 2.97
C VAL A 27 8.95 6.60 2.21
N PRO A 28 9.39 5.53 2.86
CA PRO A 28 9.36 4.22 2.17
C PRO A 28 7.95 3.92 1.69
N GLY A 29 7.83 3.60 0.41
CA GLY A 29 6.52 3.29 -0.18
C GLY A 29 5.83 2.16 0.58
N HIS A 30 4.55 2.33 0.89
CA HIS A 30 3.85 1.34 1.71
C HIS A 30 2.37 1.26 1.39
N VAL A 31 1.80 0.12 1.74
CA VAL A 31 0.35 -0.08 1.76
C VAL A 31 0.07 -0.70 3.13
N THR A 32 -0.80 -0.08 3.91
CA THR A 32 -1.07 -0.54 5.26
C THR A 32 -2.57 -0.77 5.44
N PHE A 33 -2.94 -1.96 5.89
CA PHE A 33 -4.34 -2.29 6.15
C PHE A 33 -4.58 -2.20 7.64
N GLY A 34 -5.53 -1.37 8.03
CA GLY A 34 -5.86 -1.16 9.44
C GLY A 34 -7.07 -1.98 9.85
N ALA A 35 -7.74 -1.52 10.88
CA ALA A 35 -8.92 -2.20 11.40
C ALA A 35 -10.09 -2.07 10.44
N GLY A 36 -10.93 -3.11 10.38
CA GLY A 36 -12.14 -3.08 9.57
C GLY A 36 -11.83 -2.91 8.10
N ARG A 37 -12.42 -1.92 7.48
CA ARG A 37 -12.29 -1.66 6.05
C ARG A 37 -11.27 -0.58 5.75
N SER A 38 -10.58 -0.07 6.73
CA SER A 38 -9.69 1.07 6.54
C SER A 38 -8.29 0.67 6.16
N GLY A 39 -7.59 1.57 5.49
CA GLY A 39 -6.19 1.40 5.17
C GLY A 39 -5.65 2.67 4.54
N ASN A 40 -4.36 2.66 4.28
CA ASN A 40 -3.73 3.80 3.63
C ASN A 40 -2.51 3.36 2.86
N PHE A 41 -2.07 4.20 1.95
CA PHE A 41 -0.85 3.95 1.21
C PHE A 41 -0.15 5.26 0.90
N GLN A 42 1.12 5.15 0.60
CA GLN A 42 1.88 6.27 0.05
C GLN A 42 2.97 5.73 -0.86
N PHE A 43 3.09 6.37 -2.02
CA PHE A 43 4.24 6.16 -2.89
C PHE A 43 4.57 7.53 -3.49
N GLY A 44 5.85 7.92 -3.35
CA GLY A 44 6.23 9.27 -3.75
C GLY A 44 5.44 10.30 -2.96
N MET A 45 4.85 11.24 -3.65
CA MET A 45 4.02 12.26 -3.04
C MET A 45 2.52 11.90 -3.03
N VAL A 46 2.16 10.73 -3.55
CA VAL A 46 0.77 10.31 -3.60
C VAL A 46 0.40 9.61 -2.31
N GLN A 47 -0.60 10.11 -1.60
CA GLN A 47 -1.09 9.55 -0.35
C GLN A 47 -2.56 9.22 -0.52
N GLY A 48 -2.98 8.04 -0.07
CA GLY A 48 -4.36 7.63 -0.20
C GLY A 48 -4.89 6.98 1.06
N GLN A 49 -6.18 7.24 1.33
CA GLN A 49 -6.95 6.55 2.36
C GLN A 49 -7.85 5.56 1.65
N MET A 50 -7.81 4.31 2.06
CA MET A 50 -8.51 3.24 1.37
C MET A 50 -9.78 2.82 2.10
N ASP A 51 -10.78 2.47 1.31
CA ASP A 51 -11.96 1.75 1.78
C ASP A 51 -11.91 0.38 1.12
N CYS A 52 -11.62 -0.65 1.90
CA CYS A 52 -11.35 -1.98 1.40
C CYS A 52 -12.54 -2.88 1.55
N GLN A 53 -12.84 -3.66 0.51
CA GLN A 53 -13.93 -4.62 0.55
C GLN A 53 -13.34 -6.02 0.56
N PHE A 54 -13.44 -6.65 1.72
CA PHE A 54 -12.96 -8.01 1.90
C PHE A 54 -14.12 -8.96 1.64
N ASP A 55 -13.92 -9.92 0.72
CA ASP A 55 -14.94 -10.93 0.45
C ASP A 55 -14.79 -12.05 1.49
N PRO A 56 -15.79 -12.21 2.37
CA PRO A 56 -15.67 -13.22 3.42
C PRO A 56 -15.65 -14.65 2.89
N ARG A 57 -16.01 -14.85 1.64
CA ARG A 57 -16.05 -16.20 1.06
C ARG A 57 -14.73 -16.59 0.45
N THR A 58 -13.90 -15.66 0.03
CA THR A 58 -12.66 -16.01 -0.65
C THR A 58 -11.43 -15.62 0.12
N SER A 59 -11.37 -14.45 0.67
CA SER A 59 -10.21 -13.90 1.37
C SER A 59 -8.92 -13.90 0.54
N SER A 60 -9.03 -14.11 -0.78
CA SER A 60 -7.85 -14.12 -1.64
C SER A 60 -7.66 -12.81 -2.38
N ARG A 61 -8.69 -11.97 -2.41
CA ARG A 61 -8.62 -10.71 -3.13
C ARG A 61 -9.41 -9.64 -2.39
N VAL A 62 -8.87 -8.43 -2.39
CA VAL A 62 -9.53 -7.27 -1.81
C VAL A 62 -9.68 -6.23 -2.90
N ASP A 63 -10.91 -5.74 -3.08
CA ASP A 63 -11.17 -4.60 -3.96
C ASP A 63 -11.26 -3.37 -3.09
N LEU A 64 -10.81 -2.24 -3.60
CA LEU A 64 -10.79 -1.03 -2.79
C LEU A 64 -11.05 0.20 -3.64
N THR A 65 -11.53 1.24 -2.97
CA THR A 65 -11.53 2.59 -3.50
C THR A 65 -10.66 3.42 -2.56
N TRP A 66 -10.19 4.56 -3.05
CA TRP A 66 -9.35 5.40 -2.22
C TRP A 66 -9.52 6.86 -2.60
N HIS A 67 -9.12 7.72 -1.68
CA HIS A 67 -9.19 9.16 -1.83
C HIS A 67 -7.94 9.72 -1.15
N GLY A 68 -7.33 10.70 -1.76
CA GLY A 68 -6.10 11.24 -1.20
C GLY A 68 -5.60 12.46 -1.95
N PHE A 69 -4.30 12.62 -1.95
CA PHE A 69 -3.67 13.83 -2.46
C PHE A 69 -2.34 13.53 -3.12
N ASP A 70 -1.98 14.38 -4.09
CA ASP A 70 -0.67 14.40 -4.69
C ASP A 70 -0.21 15.86 -4.67
N GLU A 71 0.67 16.20 -3.72
CA GLU A 71 1.19 17.57 -3.56
C GLU A 71 0.07 18.60 -3.49
N GLY A 72 -0.98 18.28 -2.74
CA GLY A 72 -2.07 19.23 -2.56
C GLY A 72 -3.24 19.06 -3.52
N ASP A 73 -3.04 18.36 -4.63
CA ASP A 73 -4.12 18.07 -5.56
C ASP A 73 -4.90 16.87 -5.07
N GLU A 74 -6.20 17.03 -4.98
CA GLU A 74 -7.07 15.95 -4.51
C GLU A 74 -7.23 14.89 -5.59
N LEU A 75 -7.10 13.63 -5.20
CA LEU A 75 -7.23 12.50 -6.10
C LEU A 75 -8.19 11.47 -5.53
N THR A 76 -8.79 10.71 -6.43
CA THR A 76 -9.55 9.52 -6.04
C THR A 76 -9.17 8.39 -6.97
N GLY A 77 -9.52 7.17 -6.57
CA GLY A 77 -9.24 6.03 -7.42
C GLY A 77 -9.79 4.74 -6.86
N ARG A 78 -9.33 3.66 -7.45
CA ARG A 78 -9.71 2.31 -7.05
C ARG A 78 -8.51 1.41 -7.19
N GLY A 79 -8.67 0.16 -6.78
CA GLY A 79 -7.61 -0.81 -6.90
C GLY A 79 -8.04 -2.17 -6.40
N HIS A 80 -7.10 -3.08 -6.44
CA HIS A 80 -7.31 -4.41 -5.87
C HIS A 80 -5.96 -4.97 -5.46
N VAL A 81 -6.00 -5.92 -4.54
CA VAL A 81 -4.79 -6.60 -4.06
C VAL A 81 -5.08 -8.06 -3.82
N GLU A 82 -4.03 -8.87 -3.90
CA GLU A 82 -4.05 -10.29 -3.58
C GLU A 82 -2.76 -10.63 -2.87
N ILE A 83 -2.79 -11.70 -2.09
CA ILE A 83 -1.55 -12.24 -1.52
C ILE A 83 -1.19 -13.47 -2.34
N VAL A 84 -0.01 -13.44 -2.95
CA VAL A 84 0.48 -14.51 -3.80
C VAL A 84 1.86 -14.93 -3.29
N ASP A 85 1.95 -16.16 -2.81
CA ASP A 85 3.22 -16.68 -2.27
C ASP A 85 3.82 -15.76 -1.19
N GLY A 86 2.95 -15.22 -0.34
CA GLY A 86 3.40 -14.38 0.77
C GLY A 86 3.68 -12.93 0.39
N GLU A 87 3.51 -12.58 -0.86
CA GLU A 87 3.76 -11.23 -1.35
C GLU A 87 2.44 -10.55 -1.70
N LEU A 88 2.29 -9.28 -1.39
CA LEU A 88 1.12 -8.51 -1.78
C LEU A 88 1.32 -8.04 -3.21
N GLN A 89 0.38 -8.35 -4.07
CA GLN A 89 0.41 -7.93 -5.48
C GLN A 89 -0.90 -7.25 -5.79
N GLY A 90 -0.83 -6.14 -6.48
CA GLY A 90 -2.04 -5.39 -6.78
C GLY A 90 -1.88 -4.39 -7.88
N HIS A 91 -2.92 -3.58 -8.01
CA HIS A 91 -2.96 -2.54 -9.04
C HIS A 91 -3.73 -1.36 -8.46
N LEU A 92 -3.19 -0.17 -8.64
CA LEU A 92 -3.85 1.06 -8.20
C LEU A 92 -4.18 1.90 -9.42
N TYR A 93 -5.40 2.42 -9.45
CA TYR A 93 -5.90 3.26 -10.53
C TYR A 93 -6.23 4.63 -9.97
N ILE A 94 -5.72 5.67 -10.62
CA ILE A 94 -6.07 7.05 -10.30
C ILE A 94 -7.21 7.44 -11.25
N HIS A 95 -8.31 7.92 -10.68
CA HIS A 95 -9.47 8.31 -11.50
C HIS A 95 -9.06 9.36 -12.52
N LEU A 96 -9.32 9.07 -13.80
CA LEU A 96 -8.96 9.94 -14.91
C LEU A 96 -7.45 10.18 -15.04
N GLY A 97 -6.65 9.29 -14.51
CA GLY A 97 -5.21 9.43 -14.52
C GLY A 97 -4.50 8.11 -14.79
N ASP A 98 -3.27 8.03 -14.31
CA ASP A 98 -2.43 6.86 -14.52
C ASP A 98 -2.85 5.69 -13.65
N ASP A 99 -2.30 4.54 -13.95
CA ASP A 99 -2.47 3.36 -13.11
C ASP A 99 -1.14 2.61 -13.05
N SER A 100 -1.02 1.75 -12.05
CA SER A 100 0.23 1.01 -11.86
C SER A 100 -0.03 -0.29 -11.13
N ALA A 101 0.60 -1.34 -11.60
CA ALA A 101 0.74 -2.55 -10.81
C ALA A 101 1.77 -2.29 -9.71
N PHE A 102 1.70 -3.06 -8.64
CA PHE A 102 2.71 -2.96 -7.58
C PHE A 102 2.89 -4.30 -6.89
N ARG A 103 4.04 -4.44 -6.24
CA ARG A 103 4.35 -5.58 -5.40
C ARG A 103 4.87 -5.06 -4.07
N ALA A 104 4.48 -5.72 -2.99
CA ALA A 104 4.88 -5.30 -1.67
C ALA A 104 5.16 -6.53 -0.81
N VAL A 105 6.05 -6.38 0.15
CA VAL A 105 6.40 -7.46 1.06
C VAL A 105 6.03 -7.06 2.48
N ARG A 106 5.77 -8.05 3.32
CA ARG A 106 5.42 -7.81 4.70
C ARG A 106 6.53 -7.05 5.39
N GLN A 107 6.18 -5.95 6.05
CA GLN A 107 7.13 -5.19 6.81
C GLN A 107 7.06 -5.62 8.27
N THR A 108 8.21 -5.93 8.86
CA THR A 108 8.26 -6.35 10.24
C THR A 108 8.78 -5.22 11.11
N ALA A 109 8.43 -5.26 12.38
CA ALA A 109 8.88 -4.24 13.30
C ALA A 109 10.40 -4.21 13.38
N ALA A 110 11.05 -5.33 13.30
CA ALA A 110 12.50 -5.36 13.35
C ALA A 110 13.17 -4.60 12.22
N VAL A 111 12.57 -4.65 11.05
CA VAL A 111 13.11 -3.95 9.89
C VAL A 111 12.96 -2.44 10.06
N GLN A 112 11.93 -2.01 10.73
CA GLN A 112 11.68 -0.59 10.89
C GLN A 112 12.60 0.10 11.85
N LYS A 113 13.13 -0.63 12.78
CA LYS A 113 13.91 -0.01 13.81
C LYS A 113 15.22 0.53 13.40
N PRO A 114 15.84 -0.01 12.60
CA PRO A 114 17.20 0.40 12.36
C PRO A 114 17.36 1.77 11.90
N THR A 115 17.55 2.04 12.18
CA THR A 115 17.78 3.02 11.69
C THR A 115 17.91 4.06 12.27
N ARG A 116 17.82 3.61 12.77
CA ARG A 116 17.89 4.41 13.28
C ARG A 116 18.60 4.92 13.59
N LYS A 117 18.66 4.48 13.89
CA LYS A 117 19.18 4.87 14.40
C LYS A 117 19.99 5.26 14.18
N ARG A 118 20.09 4.85 14.08
CA ARG A 118 20.80 5.09 14.10
C ARG A 118 21.34 5.83 13.92
N LYS A 119 21.44 5.72 14.08
CA LYS A 119 21.88 6.36 14.21
C LYS A 119 22.46 6.92 14.39
N ILE A 120 22.79 6.67 14.59
CA ILE A 120 23.33 7.20 15.02
C ILE A 120 23.90 7.63 15.30
N GLY A 121 23.80 7.25 15.29
CA GLY A 121 24.65 7.76 15.73
C GLY A 121 24.88 8.19 16.50
#